data_5913e5d4d4f29660a29de733e308b14c
#
_entry.id   5913e5d4d4f29660a29de733e308b14c
#
_cell.length_a   1.000
_cell.length_b   1.000
_cell.length_c   1.000
_cell.angle_alpha   90.00
_cell.angle_beta   90.00
_cell.angle_gamma   90.00
#
_symmetry.space_group_name_H-M   'P 1'
#
loop_
_entity.id
_entity.type
_entity.pdbx_description
1 polymer ?
#
loop_
_entity_poly.entity_id
_entity_poly.type
_entity_poly.pdbx_seq_one_letter_code
_entity_poly.pdbx_strand_id
1 'polypeptide(L)'
;MGAEKLDKKRSGALGGGIFLILAVPVCGIQVPVQAFFFLAWIYVILFLEANSYSWNELQEAMVHSCTRAVSPIFFLLCAGAMTGIWNLSGTIPGLTYTGILWIRPEWYPVTAYAGCFLFSFLTGSVFSSCGTMGILFLNIGTSMGYEEKIAAAVIIAGAFCGYGIS
;
A
#
# COMPACT_ATOMS: atom_id res chain seq x y z
N MET A 1 17.89 -19.31 12.62
CA MET A 1 18.74 -20.43 12.16
C MET A 1 18.09 -21.26 11.03
N GLY A 2 16.88 -20.92 10.54
CA GLY A 2 16.20 -21.61 9.42
C GLY A 2 16.39 -21.00 8.04
N ALA A 3 16.83 -19.75 7.96
CA ALA A 3 16.95 -19.03 6.67
C ALA A 3 18.14 -19.47 5.77
N GLU A 4 19.06 -20.26 6.31
CA GLU A 4 20.28 -20.69 5.62
C GLU A 4 20.12 -21.98 4.81
N LYS A 5 18.97 -22.66 4.93
CA LYS A 5 18.71 -23.97 4.28
C LYS A 5 18.12 -23.88 2.85
N LEU A 6 17.77 -22.71 2.37
CA LEU A 6 17.30 -22.54 0.99
C LEU A 6 18.50 -22.38 0.07
N ASP A 7 18.87 -23.45 -0.62
CA ASP A 7 19.83 -23.39 -1.73
C ASP A 7 19.40 -22.28 -2.70
N LYS A 8 20.33 -21.44 -3.15
CA LYS A 8 20.12 -20.25 -3.99
C LYS A 8 19.24 -20.51 -5.22
N LYS A 9 19.28 -21.74 -5.74
CA LYS A 9 18.46 -22.20 -6.86
C LYS A 9 16.98 -22.41 -6.47
N ARG A 10 16.73 -22.87 -5.26
CA ARG A 10 15.37 -23.10 -4.71
C ARG A 10 14.72 -21.79 -4.28
N SER A 11 15.48 -20.87 -3.73
CA SER A 11 15.02 -19.51 -3.42
C SER A 11 14.60 -18.75 -4.69
N GLY A 12 15.32 -18.93 -5.80
CA GLY A 12 14.95 -18.38 -7.10
C GLY A 12 13.64 -18.96 -7.66
N ALA A 13 13.40 -20.25 -7.46
CA ALA A 13 12.15 -20.91 -7.89
C ALA A 13 10.94 -20.44 -7.07
N LEU A 14 11.12 -20.24 -5.76
CA LEU A 14 10.08 -19.64 -4.89
C LEU A 14 9.72 -18.23 -5.33
N GLY A 15 10.73 -17.36 -5.49
CA GLY A 15 10.53 -15.97 -5.91
C GLY A 15 9.93 -15.87 -7.31
N GLY A 16 10.38 -16.70 -8.24
CA GLY A 16 9.84 -16.76 -9.62
C GLY A 16 8.38 -17.22 -9.65
N GLY A 17 8.01 -18.23 -8.87
CA GLY A 17 6.63 -18.70 -8.77
C GLY A 17 5.68 -17.67 -8.18
N ILE A 18 6.08 -17.00 -7.10
CA ILE A 18 5.32 -15.90 -6.49
C ILE A 18 5.16 -14.74 -7.49
N PHE A 19 6.26 -14.38 -8.16
CA PHE A 19 6.25 -13.31 -9.16
C PHE A 19 5.30 -13.62 -10.32
N LEU A 20 5.31 -14.86 -10.84
CA LEU A 20 4.39 -15.29 -11.89
C LEU A 20 2.94 -15.22 -11.43
N ILE A 21 2.60 -15.71 -10.24
CA ILE A 21 1.23 -15.68 -9.70
C ILE A 21 0.76 -14.24 -9.51
N LEU A 22 1.61 -13.34 -9.06
CA LEU A 22 1.26 -11.92 -8.85
C LEU A 22 1.29 -11.10 -10.14
N ALA A 23 1.97 -11.55 -11.19
CA ALA A 23 1.97 -10.89 -12.51
C ALA A 23 0.72 -11.19 -13.33
N VAL A 24 0.05 -12.32 -13.10
CA VAL A 24 -1.15 -12.74 -13.84
C VAL A 24 -2.30 -11.72 -13.77
N PRO A 25 -2.64 -11.10 -12.62
CA PRO A 25 -3.69 -10.08 -12.57
C PRO A 25 -3.35 -8.82 -13.39
N VAL A 26 -2.07 -8.51 -13.58
CA VAL A 26 -1.63 -7.37 -14.39
C VAL A 26 -1.89 -7.62 -15.87
N CYS A 27 -1.97 -8.90 -16.31
CA CYS A 27 -2.22 -9.29 -17.69
C CYS A 27 -3.72 -9.27 -18.09
N GLY A 28 -4.61 -8.70 -17.27
CA GLY A 28 -5.99 -8.41 -17.66
C GLY A 28 -7.04 -9.48 -17.31
N ILE A 29 -6.73 -10.41 -16.44
CA ILE A 29 -7.71 -11.37 -15.92
C ILE A 29 -8.57 -10.68 -14.87
N GLN A 30 -9.88 -10.57 -15.09
CA GLN A 30 -10.87 -9.93 -14.21
C GLN A 30 -11.20 -10.77 -12.96
N VAL A 31 -10.17 -11.23 -12.26
CA VAL A 31 -10.33 -11.94 -10.97
C VAL A 31 -9.87 -11.00 -9.86
N PRO A 32 -10.54 -10.95 -8.70
CA PRO A 32 -10.16 -10.08 -7.61
C PRO A 32 -8.72 -10.39 -7.16
N VAL A 33 -7.90 -9.34 -7.03
CA VAL A 33 -6.48 -9.43 -6.67
C VAL A 33 -6.27 -10.25 -5.40
N GLN A 34 -7.24 -10.23 -4.48
CA GLN A 34 -7.22 -11.02 -3.24
C GLN A 34 -7.08 -12.53 -3.50
N ALA A 35 -7.72 -13.05 -4.55
CA ALA A 35 -7.64 -14.49 -4.89
C ALA A 35 -6.21 -14.90 -5.26
N PHE A 36 -5.45 -14.05 -5.93
CA PHE A 36 -4.05 -14.30 -6.27
C PHE A 36 -3.13 -14.30 -5.05
N PHE A 37 -3.42 -13.46 -4.05
CA PHE A 37 -2.71 -13.51 -2.76
C PHE A 37 -2.93 -14.83 -2.03
N PHE A 38 -4.17 -15.35 -2.01
CA PHE A 38 -4.46 -16.65 -1.42
C PHE A 38 -3.76 -17.78 -2.18
N LEU A 39 -3.78 -17.75 -3.51
CA LEU A 39 -3.05 -18.73 -4.33
C LEU A 39 -1.55 -18.68 -4.10
N ALA A 40 -0.95 -17.49 -4.03
CA ALA A 40 0.46 -17.32 -3.73
C ALA A 40 0.79 -17.86 -2.32
N TRP A 41 -0.07 -17.64 -1.35
CA TRP A 41 0.11 -18.13 0.02
C TRP A 41 0.06 -19.67 0.09
N ILE A 42 -0.94 -20.28 -0.55
CA ILE A 42 -1.03 -21.75 -0.66
C ILE A 42 0.20 -22.31 -1.38
N TYR A 43 0.63 -21.68 -2.47
CA TYR A 43 1.83 -22.10 -3.20
C TYR A 43 3.08 -22.09 -2.32
N VAL A 44 3.28 -21.03 -1.53
CA VAL A 44 4.42 -20.91 -0.61
C VAL A 44 4.40 -22.02 0.44
N ILE A 45 3.25 -22.29 1.05
CA ILE A 45 3.12 -23.36 2.05
C ILE A 45 3.46 -24.72 1.46
N LEU A 46 2.85 -25.08 0.33
CA LEU A 46 3.07 -26.37 -0.34
C LEU A 46 4.54 -26.51 -0.79
N PHE A 47 5.13 -25.43 -1.30
CA PHE A 47 6.53 -25.45 -1.72
C PHE A 47 7.50 -25.65 -0.55
N LEU A 48 7.25 -25.01 0.58
CA LEU A 48 8.10 -25.14 1.78
C LEU A 48 7.95 -26.53 2.41
N GLU A 49 6.74 -27.07 2.46
CA GLU A 49 6.48 -28.42 2.95
C GLU A 49 7.16 -29.49 2.07
N ALA A 50 7.10 -29.34 0.74
CA ALA A 50 7.80 -30.21 -0.20
C ALA A 50 9.33 -30.13 -0.09
N ASN A 51 9.89 -29.07 0.49
CA ASN A 51 11.31 -28.87 0.72
C ASN A 51 11.77 -29.21 2.15
N SER A 52 11.04 -30.09 2.85
CA SER A 52 11.38 -30.62 4.18
C SER A 52 11.38 -29.60 5.34
N TYR A 53 10.61 -28.51 5.20
CA TYR A 53 10.32 -27.65 6.33
C TYR A 53 9.21 -28.28 7.19
N SER A 54 9.43 -28.33 8.50
CA SER A 54 8.43 -28.83 9.43
C SER A 54 7.23 -27.87 9.53
N TRP A 55 6.03 -28.43 9.68
CA TRP A 55 4.83 -27.62 9.91
C TRP A 55 4.96 -26.67 11.11
N ASN A 56 5.65 -27.10 12.18
CA ASN A 56 5.91 -26.29 13.35
C ASN A 56 6.78 -25.06 13.04
N GLU A 57 7.81 -25.23 12.21
CA GLU A 57 8.67 -24.11 11.77
C GLU A 57 7.89 -23.10 10.92
N LEU A 58 7.00 -23.59 10.04
CA LEU A 58 6.12 -22.76 9.23
C LEU A 58 5.13 -21.98 10.11
N GLN A 59 4.53 -22.64 11.09
CA GLN A 59 3.59 -22.00 12.01
C GLN A 59 4.28 -20.92 12.85
N GLU A 60 5.47 -21.17 13.35
CA GLU A 60 6.26 -20.19 14.10
C GLU A 60 6.61 -18.97 13.24
N ALA A 61 7.02 -19.18 12.00
CA ALA A 61 7.31 -18.11 11.04
C ALA A 61 6.06 -17.28 10.71
N MET A 62 4.89 -17.92 10.56
CA MET A 62 3.61 -17.24 10.34
C MET A 62 3.23 -16.39 11.55
N VAL A 63 3.28 -16.92 12.76
CA VAL A 63 2.98 -16.19 14.00
C VAL A 63 3.90 -14.99 14.15
N HIS A 64 5.21 -15.18 13.93
CA HIS A 64 6.18 -14.08 14.00
C HIS A 64 5.91 -12.98 12.95
N SER A 65 5.47 -13.37 11.75
CA SER A 65 5.08 -12.42 10.71
C SER A 65 3.80 -11.65 11.07
N CYS A 66 2.80 -12.34 11.63
CA CYS A 66 1.58 -11.72 12.15
C CYS A 66 1.87 -10.71 13.26
N THR A 67 2.79 -11.04 14.17
CA THR A 67 3.19 -10.12 15.25
C THR A 67 3.80 -8.83 14.69
N ARG A 68 4.60 -8.91 13.63
CA ARG A 68 5.15 -7.72 12.96
C ARG A 68 4.09 -6.89 12.25
N ALA A 69 3.01 -7.50 11.77
CA ALA A 69 1.92 -6.82 11.09
C ALA A 69 0.99 -6.05 12.04
N VAL A 70 1.00 -6.35 13.34
CA VAL A 70 0.13 -5.68 14.33
C VAL A 70 0.32 -4.17 14.35
N SER A 71 1.58 -3.69 14.34
CA SER A 71 1.87 -2.27 14.40
C SER A 71 1.34 -1.48 13.18
N PRO A 72 1.57 -1.91 11.92
CA PRO A 72 0.95 -1.27 10.76
C PRO A 72 -0.59 -1.33 10.77
N ILE A 73 -1.19 -2.44 11.22
CA ILE A 73 -2.65 -2.58 11.29
C ILE A 73 -3.23 -1.58 12.30
N PHE A 74 -2.61 -1.47 13.49
CA PHE A 74 -3.04 -0.51 14.50
C PHE A 74 -2.93 0.93 14.00
N PHE A 75 -1.84 1.25 13.30
CA PHE A 75 -1.69 2.56 12.65
C PHE A 75 -2.81 2.86 11.66
N LEU A 76 -3.16 1.89 10.80
CA LEU A 76 -4.24 2.06 9.82
C LEU A 76 -5.62 2.25 10.50
N LEU A 77 -5.87 1.54 11.60
CA LEU A 77 -7.10 1.71 12.38
C LEU A 77 -7.18 3.13 12.99
N CYS A 78 -6.09 3.60 13.59
CA CYS A 78 -6.03 4.96 14.14
C CYS A 78 -6.19 6.03 13.05
N ALA A 79 -5.55 5.86 11.89
CA ALA A 79 -5.67 6.77 10.76
C ALA A 79 -7.11 6.80 10.22
N GLY A 80 -7.77 5.64 10.14
CA GLY A 80 -9.18 5.54 9.73
C GLY A 80 -10.11 6.26 10.70
N ALA A 81 -9.93 6.05 12.00
CA ALA A 81 -10.72 6.74 13.03
C ALA A 81 -10.53 8.26 12.96
N MET A 82 -9.28 8.72 12.81
CA MET A 82 -8.97 10.15 12.70
C MET A 82 -9.59 10.79 11.45
N THR A 83 -9.54 10.08 10.32
CA THR A 83 -10.21 10.50 9.07
C THR A 83 -11.72 10.63 9.27
N GLY A 84 -12.34 9.68 9.98
CA GLY A 84 -13.77 9.73 10.33
C GLY A 84 -14.11 10.99 11.13
N ILE A 85 -13.33 11.32 12.15
CA ILE A 85 -13.50 12.53 12.96
C ILE A 85 -13.35 13.80 12.11
N TRP A 86 -12.36 13.88 11.23
CA TRP A 86 -12.14 15.01 10.34
C TRP A 86 -13.28 15.22 9.32
N ASN A 87 -13.89 14.13 8.85
CA ASN A 87 -15.09 14.22 8.03
C ASN A 87 -16.28 14.77 8.80
N LEU A 88 -16.55 14.25 10.00
CA LEU A 88 -17.66 14.68 10.85
C LEU A 88 -17.50 16.13 11.33
N SER A 89 -16.30 16.57 11.62
CA SER A 89 -16.01 17.95 12.04
C SER A 89 -16.06 18.97 10.89
N GLY A 90 -16.24 18.52 9.65
CA GLY A 90 -16.21 19.39 8.48
C GLY A 90 -14.81 19.85 8.05
N THR A 91 -13.76 19.36 8.71
CA THR A 91 -12.37 19.74 8.38
C THR A 91 -11.99 19.33 6.96
N ILE A 92 -12.25 18.06 6.57
CA ILE A 92 -11.96 17.59 5.21
C ILE A 92 -12.79 18.34 4.17
N PRO A 93 -14.13 18.47 4.30
CA PRO A 93 -14.93 19.29 3.38
C PRO A 93 -14.44 20.75 3.27
N GLY A 94 -14.10 21.38 4.40
CA GLY A 94 -13.60 22.76 4.41
C GLY A 94 -12.26 22.93 3.69
N LEU A 95 -11.30 22.04 3.94
CA LEU A 95 -10.02 22.02 3.25
C LEU A 95 -10.17 21.68 1.75
N THR A 96 -11.10 20.76 1.42
CA THR A 96 -11.41 20.43 0.03
C THR A 96 -11.95 21.66 -0.71
N TYR A 97 -12.92 22.37 -0.12
CA TYR A 97 -13.46 23.59 -0.69
C TYR A 97 -12.38 24.65 -0.93
N THR A 98 -11.53 24.88 0.07
CA THR A 98 -10.41 25.81 -0.06
C THR A 98 -9.42 25.37 -1.12
N GLY A 99 -9.10 24.07 -1.17
CA GLY A 99 -8.22 23.50 -2.19
C GLY A 99 -8.71 23.70 -3.61
N ILE A 100 -10.01 23.52 -3.85
CA ILE A 100 -10.63 23.75 -5.16
C ILE A 100 -10.52 25.23 -5.60
N LEU A 101 -10.59 26.16 -4.66
CA LEU A 101 -10.44 27.60 -4.98
C LEU A 101 -9.01 28.00 -5.35
N TRP A 102 -8.02 27.31 -4.78
CA TRP A 102 -6.60 27.68 -4.94
C TRP A 102 -5.90 26.88 -6.03
N ILE A 103 -6.31 25.63 -6.25
CA ILE A 103 -5.67 24.71 -7.20
C ILE A 103 -6.45 24.77 -8.52
N ARG A 104 -5.80 25.16 -9.60
CA ARG A 104 -6.39 25.05 -10.94
C ARG A 104 -6.50 23.56 -11.32
N PRO A 105 -7.63 23.12 -11.92
CA PRO A 105 -7.79 21.72 -12.31
C PRO A 105 -6.62 21.19 -13.14
N GLU A 106 -6.11 21.96 -14.08
CA GLU A 106 -5.00 21.58 -14.96
C GLU A 106 -3.70 21.23 -14.21
N TRP A 107 -3.47 21.88 -13.06
CA TRP A 107 -2.28 21.71 -12.22
C TRP A 107 -2.48 20.75 -11.05
N TYR A 108 -3.69 20.21 -10.89
CA TYR A 108 -4.02 19.31 -9.80
C TYR A 108 -3.05 18.14 -9.66
N PRO A 109 -2.71 17.35 -10.72
CA PRO A 109 -1.82 16.21 -10.57
C PRO A 109 -0.43 16.60 -10.06
N VAL A 110 0.10 17.74 -10.52
CA VAL A 110 1.42 18.23 -10.10
C VAL A 110 1.39 18.69 -8.64
N THR A 111 0.35 19.40 -8.23
CA THR A 111 0.20 19.89 -6.85
C THR A 111 -0.05 18.75 -5.87
N ALA A 112 -0.86 17.76 -6.23
CA ALA A 112 -1.10 16.59 -5.43
C ALA A 112 0.17 15.75 -5.26
N TYR A 113 0.92 15.51 -6.35
CA TYR A 113 2.20 14.83 -6.32
C TYR A 113 3.21 15.56 -5.41
N ALA A 114 3.40 16.87 -5.65
CA ALA A 114 4.36 17.67 -4.90
C ALA A 114 4.00 17.77 -3.40
N GLY A 115 2.72 17.93 -3.07
CA GLY A 115 2.24 17.98 -1.69
C GLY A 115 2.49 16.65 -0.96
N CYS A 116 2.13 15.53 -1.56
CA CYS A 116 2.39 14.20 -0.98
C CYS A 116 3.88 13.87 -0.92
N PHE A 117 4.65 14.27 -1.92
CA PHE A 117 6.10 14.15 -1.93
C PHE A 117 6.76 14.89 -0.76
N LEU A 118 6.48 16.18 -0.61
CA LEU A 118 7.04 17.00 0.47
C LEU A 118 6.65 16.47 1.85
N PHE A 119 5.38 16.12 2.02
CA PHE A 119 4.91 15.60 3.29
C PHE A 119 5.56 14.25 3.63
N SER A 120 5.68 13.36 2.66
CA SER A 120 6.34 12.06 2.83
C SER A 120 7.84 12.22 3.09
N PHE A 121 8.50 13.13 2.40
CA PHE A 121 9.91 13.47 2.62
C PHE A 121 10.17 13.98 4.05
N LEU A 122 9.29 14.86 4.56
CA LEU A 122 9.42 15.42 5.92
C LEU A 122 9.11 14.40 7.01
N THR A 123 8.12 13.53 6.80
CA THR A 123 7.68 12.55 7.81
C THR A 123 8.42 11.22 7.74
N GLY A 124 9.08 10.92 6.62
CA GLY A 124 9.73 9.63 6.39
C GLY A 124 8.75 8.45 6.34
N SER A 125 7.46 8.69 6.06
CA SER A 125 6.42 7.66 6.09
C SER A 125 5.40 7.82 4.96
N VAL A 126 5.36 6.81 4.07
CA VAL A 126 4.34 6.74 3.01
C VAL A 126 2.93 6.65 3.59
N PHE A 127 2.74 5.82 4.62
CA PHE A 127 1.42 5.61 5.22
C PHE A 127 0.88 6.89 5.87
N SER A 128 1.72 7.64 6.56
CA SER A 128 1.34 8.92 7.15
C SER A 128 0.95 9.93 6.06
N SER A 129 1.72 10.00 4.98
CA SER A 129 1.44 10.90 3.87
C SER A 129 0.13 10.56 3.16
N CYS A 130 -0.09 9.29 2.83
CA CYS A 130 -1.33 8.85 2.20
C CYS A 130 -2.55 8.99 3.12
N GLY A 131 -2.39 8.72 4.41
CA GLY A 131 -3.48 8.78 5.39
C GLY A 131 -3.90 10.20 5.78
N THR A 132 -3.07 11.21 5.52
CA THR A 132 -3.37 12.62 5.81
C THR A 132 -3.55 13.43 4.54
N MET A 133 -2.45 13.80 3.88
CA MET A 133 -2.49 14.61 2.65
C MET A 133 -3.12 13.86 1.48
N GLY A 134 -2.92 12.52 1.40
CA GLY A 134 -3.48 11.72 0.33
C GLY A 134 -5.01 11.76 0.31
N ILE A 135 -5.67 11.63 1.45
CA ILE A 135 -7.13 11.69 1.55
C ILE A 135 -7.64 13.07 1.15
N LEU A 136 -6.96 14.13 1.59
CA LEU A 136 -7.33 15.49 1.23
C LEU A 136 -7.25 15.72 -0.29
N PHE A 137 -6.12 15.38 -0.90
CA PHE A 137 -5.94 15.52 -2.34
C PHE A 137 -6.88 14.61 -3.13
N LEU A 138 -7.18 13.41 -2.65
CA LEU A 138 -8.15 12.52 -3.29
C LEU A 138 -9.53 13.20 -3.39
N ASN A 139 -10.01 13.78 -2.28
CA ASN A 139 -11.29 14.49 -2.25
C ASN A 139 -11.29 15.73 -3.16
N ILE A 140 -10.17 16.49 -3.20
CA ILE A 140 -10.04 17.64 -4.12
C ILE A 140 -10.09 17.17 -5.58
N GLY A 141 -9.33 16.12 -5.94
CA GLY A 141 -9.27 15.60 -7.30
C GLY A 141 -10.59 15.06 -7.80
N THR A 142 -11.29 14.26 -6.99
CA THR A 142 -12.62 13.74 -7.34
C THR A 142 -13.65 14.86 -7.47
N SER A 143 -13.58 15.90 -6.62
CA SER A 143 -14.45 17.09 -6.72
C SER A 143 -14.17 17.93 -7.97
N MET A 144 -12.94 17.90 -8.49
CA MET A 144 -12.54 18.54 -9.75
C MET A 144 -12.87 17.69 -11.00
N GLY A 145 -13.43 16.49 -10.83
CA GLY A 145 -13.81 15.59 -11.93
C GLY A 145 -12.72 14.62 -12.37
N TYR A 146 -11.62 14.51 -11.64
CA TYR A 146 -10.62 13.49 -11.92
C TYR A 146 -11.12 12.10 -11.52
N GLU A 147 -10.78 11.09 -12.31
CA GLU A 147 -11.04 9.69 -11.97
C GLU A 147 -10.27 9.32 -10.70
N GLU A 148 -10.94 8.68 -9.74
CA GLU A 148 -10.39 8.30 -8.44
C GLU A 148 -9.07 7.50 -8.57
N LYS A 149 -9.00 6.62 -9.58
CA LYS A 149 -7.80 5.80 -9.86
C LYS A 149 -6.59 6.65 -10.24
N ILE A 150 -6.81 7.69 -11.06
CA ILE A 150 -5.73 8.61 -11.49
C ILE A 150 -5.27 9.46 -10.31
N ALA A 151 -6.21 10.00 -9.55
CA ALA A 151 -5.90 10.78 -8.35
C ALA A 151 -5.10 9.95 -7.34
N ALA A 152 -5.55 8.72 -7.04
CA ALA A 152 -4.86 7.81 -6.14
C ALA A 152 -3.45 7.44 -6.64
N ALA A 153 -3.28 7.18 -7.93
CA ALA A 153 -1.98 6.85 -8.52
C ALA A 153 -0.96 8.00 -8.35
N VAL A 154 -1.38 9.24 -8.57
CA VAL A 154 -0.52 10.42 -8.42
C VAL A 154 -0.11 10.62 -6.96
N ILE A 155 -1.05 10.47 -6.03
CA ILE A 155 -0.82 10.60 -4.59
C ILE A 155 0.19 9.54 -4.09
N ILE A 156 -0.04 8.29 -4.46
CA ILE A 156 0.83 7.17 -4.09
C ILE A 156 2.23 7.36 -4.68
N ALA A 157 2.33 7.74 -5.96
CA ALA A 157 3.62 8.00 -6.60
C ALA A 157 4.39 9.11 -5.88
N GLY A 158 3.74 10.22 -5.52
CA GLY A 158 4.35 11.31 -4.76
C GLY A 158 4.84 10.85 -3.38
N ALA A 159 4.01 10.12 -2.64
CA ALA A 159 4.34 9.61 -1.32
C ALA A 159 5.54 8.64 -1.34
N PHE A 160 5.58 7.71 -2.29
CA PHE A 160 6.71 6.78 -2.44
C PHE A 160 7.99 7.47 -2.87
N CYS A 161 7.93 8.41 -3.81
CA CYS A 161 9.11 9.18 -4.20
C CYS A 161 9.67 10.00 -3.04
N GLY A 162 8.84 10.65 -2.24
CA GLY A 162 9.26 11.41 -1.07
C GLY A 162 9.94 10.52 -0.03
N TYR A 163 9.35 9.38 0.28
CA TYR A 163 9.94 8.40 1.20
C TYR A 163 11.28 7.83 0.70
N GLY A 164 11.42 7.59 -0.61
CA GLY A 164 12.64 7.01 -1.18
C GLY A 164 13.86 7.95 -1.11
N ILE A 165 13.66 9.25 -0.86
CA ILE A 165 14.72 10.26 -0.76
C ILE A 165 14.97 10.66 0.72
N SER A 166 14.00 10.43 1.59
CA SER A 166 14.09 10.65 3.03
C SER A 166 14.99 9.63 3.69
#